data_b230e95beea17db2383248abf3428f88
#
_entry.id   b230e95beea17db2383248abf3428f88
#
_cell.length_a   1.000
_cell.length_b   1.000
_cell.length_c   1.000
_cell.angle_alpha   90.00
_cell.angle_beta   90.00
_cell.angle_gamma   90.00
#
_symmetry.space_group_name_H-M   'P 1'
#
loop_
_entity.id
_entity.type
_entity.pdbx_description
1 polymer ?
#
loop_
_entity_poly.entity_id
_entity_poly.type
_entity_poly.pdbx_seq_one_letter_code
_entity_poly.pdbx_strand_id
1 'polypeptide(L)'
;TIKKLAAKICASDAIYIVGLRSTRTLAVYMEYYLSWFFPNVQLPTTDTMGNHLVAAPHNSIVIGISYPRYTRQSVECIALAKKRKFYTAAITDSPFSPLAKAADMCIVSPCAHIAHIDSLLISIGLINTLLIQVAEQLGPKALKRLEELERNWTDSSVYC
;
A
#
# COMPACT_ATOMS: atom_id res chain seq x y z
N THR A 1 5.96 12.96 6.67
CA THR A 1 4.96 12.41 5.72
C THR A 1 4.76 10.91 5.94
N ILE A 2 5.81 10.07 6.03
CA ILE A 2 5.72 8.62 6.27
C ILE A 2 4.97 8.32 7.58
N LYS A 3 5.32 8.97 8.70
CA LYS A 3 4.63 8.81 9.99
C LYS A 3 3.13 9.11 9.91
N LYS A 4 2.73 10.12 9.11
CA LYS A 4 1.31 10.44 8.91
C LYS A 4 0.58 9.36 8.13
N LEU A 5 1.20 8.79 7.09
CA LEU A 5 0.61 7.69 6.35
C LEU A 5 0.50 6.44 7.21
N ALA A 6 1.54 6.10 7.98
CA ALA A 6 1.51 5.00 8.94
C ALA A 6 0.35 5.14 9.94
N ALA A 7 0.14 6.34 10.50
CA ALA A 7 -0.99 6.60 11.39
C ALA A 7 -2.36 6.41 10.72
N LYS A 8 -2.49 6.79 9.45
CA LYS A 8 -3.71 6.56 8.68
C LYS A 8 -3.95 5.08 8.41
N ILE A 9 -2.89 4.33 8.08
CA ILE A 9 -2.95 2.87 7.92
C ILE A 9 -3.39 2.22 9.24
N CYS A 10 -2.76 2.57 10.36
CA CYS A 10 -3.09 2.01 11.67
C CYS A 10 -4.52 2.30 12.14
N ALA A 11 -5.11 3.40 11.68
CA ALA A 11 -6.47 3.79 12.01
C ALA A 11 -7.53 3.24 11.05
N SER A 12 -7.14 2.55 9.98
CA SER A 12 -8.07 2.09 8.95
C SER A 12 -8.61 0.69 9.23
N ASP A 13 -9.88 0.46 8.90
CA ASP A 13 -10.56 -0.83 9.04
C ASP A 13 -10.23 -1.79 7.89
N ALA A 14 -9.90 -1.25 6.71
CA ALA A 14 -9.41 -2.01 5.57
C ALA A 14 -8.41 -1.19 4.74
N ILE A 15 -7.48 -1.90 4.11
CA ILE A 15 -6.39 -1.33 3.33
C ILE A 15 -6.44 -1.92 1.92
N TYR A 16 -6.57 -1.06 0.92
CA TYR A 16 -6.55 -1.44 -0.49
C TYR A 16 -5.31 -0.89 -1.15
N ILE A 17 -4.55 -1.74 -1.84
CA ILE A 17 -3.30 -1.36 -2.48
C ILE A 17 -3.44 -1.54 -3.99
N VAL A 18 -3.15 -0.51 -4.76
CA VAL A 18 -3.23 -0.51 -6.22
C VAL A 18 -1.84 -0.26 -6.80
N GLY A 19 -1.26 -1.29 -7.37
CA GLY A 19 -0.02 -1.22 -8.14
C GLY A 19 -0.14 -2.13 -9.35
N LEU A 20 0.18 -1.62 -10.54
CA LEU A 20 0.04 -2.32 -11.80
C LEU A 20 1.37 -2.40 -12.55
N ARG A 21 1.53 -3.41 -13.41
CA ARG A 21 2.76 -3.63 -14.19
C ARG A 21 3.98 -3.75 -13.26
N SER A 22 5.06 -3.01 -13.47
CA SER A 22 6.27 -3.04 -12.63
C SER A 22 5.98 -2.72 -11.15
N THR A 23 5.04 -1.82 -10.85
CA THR A 23 4.69 -1.46 -9.47
C THR A 23 3.84 -2.52 -8.75
N ARG A 24 3.38 -3.56 -9.45
CA ARG A 24 2.70 -4.70 -8.83
C ARG A 24 3.59 -5.40 -7.79
N THR A 25 4.89 -5.49 -8.07
CA THR A 25 5.87 -6.08 -7.13
C THR A 25 5.93 -5.32 -5.81
N LEU A 26 5.88 -3.99 -5.85
CA LEU A 26 5.84 -3.14 -4.66
C LEU A 26 4.52 -3.29 -3.88
N ALA A 27 3.43 -3.39 -4.61
CA ALA A 27 2.10 -3.57 -4.02
C ALA A 27 1.98 -4.93 -3.33
N VAL A 28 2.47 -6.01 -3.94
CA VAL A 28 2.52 -7.36 -3.34
C VAL A 28 3.42 -7.37 -2.11
N TYR A 29 4.60 -6.75 -2.16
CA TYR A 29 5.50 -6.64 -1.03
C TYR A 29 4.83 -5.91 0.14
N MET A 30 4.16 -4.81 -0.12
CA MET A 30 3.47 -4.02 0.89
C MET A 30 2.27 -4.78 1.48
N GLU A 31 1.48 -5.44 0.65
CA GLU A 31 0.34 -6.25 1.07
C GLU A 31 0.78 -7.41 1.97
N TYR A 32 1.83 -8.14 1.57
CA TYR A 32 2.36 -9.26 2.32
C TYR A 32 2.67 -8.90 3.78
N TYR A 33 3.44 -7.81 4.02
CA TYR A 33 3.80 -7.41 5.38
C TYR A 33 2.66 -6.75 6.15
N LEU A 34 1.78 -5.97 5.49
CA LEU A 34 0.62 -5.40 6.17
C LEU A 34 -0.37 -6.47 6.61
N SER A 35 -0.51 -7.57 5.87
CA SER A 35 -1.37 -8.70 6.23
C SER A 35 -0.96 -9.40 7.53
N TRP A 36 0.29 -9.22 7.97
CA TRP A 36 0.72 -9.71 9.28
C TRP A 36 0.01 -9.01 10.43
N PHE A 37 -0.35 -7.75 10.25
CA PHE A 37 -0.92 -6.90 11.30
C PHE A 37 -2.42 -6.62 11.12
N PHE A 38 -2.90 -6.64 9.89
CA PHE A 38 -4.27 -6.26 9.55
C PHE A 38 -5.00 -7.39 8.83
N PRO A 39 -6.22 -7.74 9.25
CA PRO A 39 -6.98 -8.84 8.64
C PRO A 39 -7.55 -8.46 7.25
N ASN A 40 -7.73 -7.19 6.97
CA ASN A 40 -8.39 -6.69 5.77
C ASN A 40 -7.43 -5.90 4.87
N VAL A 41 -6.37 -6.54 4.40
CA VAL A 41 -5.47 -6.00 3.38
C VAL A 41 -5.79 -6.66 2.05
N GLN A 42 -5.98 -5.87 1.00
CA GLN A 42 -6.42 -6.36 -0.28
C GLN A 42 -5.66 -5.71 -1.44
N LEU A 43 -5.46 -6.49 -2.48
CA LEU A 43 -4.77 -6.12 -3.71
C LEU A 43 -5.71 -6.29 -4.91
N PRO A 44 -6.78 -5.46 -5.01
CA PRO A 44 -7.77 -5.62 -6.05
C PRO A 44 -7.17 -5.44 -7.44
N THR A 45 -7.77 -6.08 -8.40
CA THR A 45 -7.54 -5.80 -9.82
C THR A 45 -8.36 -4.58 -10.24
N THR A 46 -8.01 -3.97 -11.37
CA THR A 46 -8.67 -2.74 -11.82
C THR A 46 -10.15 -2.93 -12.16
N ASP A 47 -10.49 -4.09 -12.69
CA ASP A 47 -11.86 -4.49 -13.02
C ASP A 47 -12.71 -4.78 -11.77
N THR A 48 -12.10 -5.25 -10.67
CA THR A 48 -12.81 -5.57 -9.42
C THR A 48 -12.79 -4.44 -8.40
N MET A 49 -11.96 -3.41 -8.58
CA MET A 49 -11.80 -2.30 -7.62
C MET A 49 -13.14 -1.66 -7.24
N GLY A 50 -14.02 -1.44 -8.22
CA GLY A 50 -15.35 -0.88 -7.98
C GLY A 50 -16.18 -1.72 -7.01
N ASN A 51 -16.13 -3.05 -7.14
CA ASN A 51 -16.85 -3.99 -6.28
C ASN A 51 -16.29 -3.97 -4.85
N HIS A 52 -14.95 -3.97 -4.70
CA HIS A 52 -14.31 -3.86 -3.40
C HIS A 52 -14.71 -2.58 -2.68
N LEU A 53 -14.72 -1.43 -3.37
CA LEU A 53 -15.10 -0.15 -2.77
C LEU A 53 -16.59 -0.04 -2.41
N VAL A 54 -17.47 -0.85 -3.03
CA VAL A 54 -18.88 -0.92 -2.61
C VAL A 54 -19.03 -1.61 -1.26
N ALA A 55 -18.26 -2.66 -1.03
CA ALA A 55 -18.30 -3.46 0.20
C ALA A 55 -17.33 -2.93 1.29
N ALA A 56 -16.49 -1.94 0.97
CA ALA A 56 -15.47 -1.44 1.88
C ALA A 56 -16.06 -0.72 3.10
N PRO A 57 -15.50 -0.95 4.30
CA PRO A 57 -15.79 -0.13 5.48
C PRO A 57 -15.54 1.36 5.20
N HIS A 58 -16.32 2.25 5.83
CA HIS A 58 -16.18 3.70 5.62
C HIS A 58 -14.79 4.24 5.97
N ASN A 59 -14.18 3.69 7.01
CA ASN A 59 -12.84 4.08 7.45
C ASN A 59 -11.75 3.22 6.76
N SER A 60 -11.77 3.17 5.44
CA SER A 60 -10.76 2.46 4.64
C SER A 60 -9.75 3.42 4.02
N ILE A 61 -8.56 2.91 3.73
CA ILE A 61 -7.52 3.60 2.98
C ILE A 61 -7.24 2.90 1.65
N VAL A 62 -7.05 3.69 0.59
CA VAL A 62 -6.62 3.21 -0.72
C VAL A 62 -5.27 3.81 -1.07
N ILE A 63 -4.28 2.97 -1.30
CA ILE A 63 -2.89 3.37 -1.58
C ILE A 63 -2.55 2.99 -3.00
N GLY A 64 -2.26 3.98 -3.84
CA GLY A 64 -1.81 3.79 -5.22
C GLY A 64 -0.30 3.90 -5.35
N ILE A 65 0.31 3.04 -6.16
CA ILE A 65 1.74 3.07 -6.49
C ILE A 65 1.88 3.13 -8.00
N SER A 66 2.48 4.20 -8.53
CA SER A 66 2.70 4.36 -9.96
C SER A 66 3.85 5.34 -10.26
N TYR A 67 4.63 5.04 -11.29
CA TYR A 67 5.80 5.81 -11.73
C TYR A 67 5.67 6.25 -13.20
N PRO A 68 6.63 7.00 -13.77
CA PRO A 68 6.57 7.49 -15.14
C PRO A 68 6.14 6.45 -16.16
N ARG A 69 5.41 6.84 -17.18
CA ARG A 69 4.49 6.05 -18.00
C ARG A 69 3.27 5.60 -17.19
N TYR A 70 2.87 6.45 -16.22
CA TYR A 70 1.80 6.22 -15.25
C TYR A 70 0.63 5.43 -15.85
N THR A 71 0.27 4.34 -15.20
CA THR A 71 -0.84 3.51 -15.65
C THR A 71 -2.16 4.25 -15.40
N ARG A 72 -2.90 4.55 -16.46
CA ARG A 72 -4.17 5.27 -16.39
C ARG A 72 -5.14 4.63 -15.39
N GLN A 73 -5.25 3.31 -15.42
CA GLN A 73 -6.12 2.56 -14.52
C GLN A 73 -5.77 2.75 -13.04
N SER A 74 -4.48 2.87 -12.66
CA SER A 74 -4.09 3.16 -11.28
C SER A 74 -4.59 4.53 -10.83
N VAL A 75 -4.50 5.53 -11.70
CA VAL A 75 -5.00 6.89 -11.43
C VAL A 75 -6.52 6.90 -11.29
N GLU A 76 -7.22 6.20 -12.19
CA GLU A 76 -8.68 6.07 -12.16
C GLU A 76 -9.20 5.36 -10.89
N CYS A 77 -8.49 4.32 -10.43
CA CYS A 77 -8.81 3.64 -9.16
C CYS A 77 -8.70 4.59 -7.96
N ILE A 78 -7.65 5.40 -7.87
CA ILE A 78 -7.48 6.38 -6.79
C ILE A 78 -8.55 7.48 -6.89
N ALA A 79 -8.82 8.00 -8.07
CA ALA A 79 -9.87 9.00 -8.29
C ALA A 79 -11.26 8.46 -7.90
N LEU A 80 -11.56 7.20 -8.24
CA LEU A 80 -12.81 6.54 -7.85
C LEU A 80 -12.93 6.40 -6.32
N ALA A 81 -11.86 5.96 -5.66
CA ALA A 81 -11.82 5.83 -4.21
C ALA A 81 -12.06 7.20 -3.52
N LYS A 82 -11.38 8.23 -3.99
CA LYS A 82 -11.56 9.61 -3.49
C LYS A 82 -12.99 10.12 -3.71
N LYS A 83 -13.57 9.89 -4.90
CA LYS A 83 -14.98 10.23 -5.18
C LYS A 83 -15.95 9.55 -4.22
N ARG A 84 -15.61 8.35 -3.75
CA ARG A 84 -16.37 7.60 -2.74
C ARG A 84 -16.02 7.97 -1.29
N LYS A 85 -15.23 9.03 -1.10
CA LYS A 85 -14.82 9.58 0.21
C LYS A 85 -13.92 8.66 1.04
N PHE A 86 -13.24 7.70 0.44
CA PHE A 86 -12.16 6.97 1.08
C PHE A 86 -10.91 7.84 1.15
N TYR A 87 -10.13 7.67 2.20
CA TYR A 87 -8.82 8.32 2.28
C TYR A 87 -7.87 7.70 1.26
N THR A 88 -7.19 8.53 0.48
CA THR A 88 -6.34 8.08 -0.62
C THR A 88 -4.90 8.56 -0.45
N ALA A 89 -3.95 7.65 -0.70
CA ALA A 89 -2.53 7.95 -0.69
C ALA A 89 -1.86 7.52 -1.99
N ALA A 90 -0.89 8.30 -2.45
CA ALA A 90 -0.06 8.02 -3.60
C ALA A 90 1.40 7.81 -3.18
N ILE A 91 2.04 6.78 -3.72
CA ILE A 91 3.50 6.59 -3.72
C ILE A 91 3.95 6.72 -5.17
N THR A 92 4.72 7.75 -5.49
CA THR A 92 5.06 8.12 -6.86
C THR A 92 6.35 8.95 -6.89
N ASP A 93 6.90 9.20 -8.06
CA ASP A 93 8.17 9.93 -8.25
C ASP A 93 8.07 11.44 -8.09
N SER A 94 6.87 12.01 -8.24
CA SER A 94 6.68 13.46 -8.25
C SER A 94 5.37 13.88 -7.60
N PRO A 95 5.34 15.00 -6.85
CA PRO A 95 4.10 15.57 -6.31
C PRO A 95 3.19 16.12 -7.42
N PHE A 96 3.72 16.29 -8.63
CA PHE A 96 2.97 16.74 -9.80
C PHE A 96 2.46 15.59 -10.67
N SER A 97 2.76 14.35 -10.32
CA SER A 97 2.31 13.18 -11.06
C SER A 97 0.78 13.09 -11.12
N PRO A 98 0.21 12.45 -12.14
CA PRO A 98 -1.24 12.24 -12.21
C PRO A 98 -1.80 11.51 -10.99
N LEU A 99 -1.03 10.55 -10.44
CA LEU A 99 -1.43 9.80 -9.25
C LEU A 99 -1.47 10.69 -8.01
N ALA A 100 -0.44 11.54 -7.81
CA ALA A 100 -0.39 12.48 -6.69
C ALA A 100 -1.54 13.48 -6.71
N LYS A 101 -1.90 13.99 -7.89
CA LYS A 101 -3.04 14.91 -8.06
C LYS A 101 -4.39 14.26 -7.73
N ALA A 102 -4.52 12.97 -7.94
CA ALA A 102 -5.74 12.22 -7.66
C ALA A 102 -5.90 11.86 -6.18
N ALA A 103 -4.81 11.82 -5.40
CA ALA A 103 -4.81 11.38 -4.00
C ALA A 103 -4.96 12.55 -3.00
N ASP A 104 -5.26 12.22 -1.73
CA ASP A 104 -5.31 13.18 -0.63
C ASP A 104 -3.92 13.40 -0.03
N MET A 105 -3.04 12.40 -0.14
CA MET A 105 -1.68 12.43 0.35
C MET A 105 -0.73 11.84 -0.68
N CYS A 106 0.47 12.42 -0.78
CA CYS A 106 1.53 11.90 -1.62
C CYS A 106 2.82 11.69 -0.83
N ILE A 107 3.44 10.52 -1.04
CA ILE A 107 4.83 10.25 -0.68
C ILE A 107 5.64 10.19 -1.97
N VAL A 108 6.65 11.04 -2.04
CA VAL A 108 7.54 11.09 -3.20
C VAL A 108 8.68 10.09 -3.00
N SER A 109 8.81 9.17 -3.94
CA SER A 109 9.86 8.18 -4.03
C SER A 109 10.48 8.25 -5.42
N PRO A 110 11.67 8.81 -5.59
CA PRO A 110 12.32 8.87 -6.90
C PRO A 110 12.46 7.48 -7.52
N CYS A 111 12.12 7.37 -8.80
CA CYS A 111 12.31 6.16 -9.59
C CYS A 111 13.28 6.47 -10.74
N ALA A 112 14.47 5.90 -10.70
CA ALA A 112 15.42 6.02 -11.79
C ALA A 112 15.06 5.05 -12.91
N HIS A 113 15.16 5.53 -14.16
CA HIS A 113 15.01 4.69 -15.35
C HIS A 113 16.38 4.41 -15.93
N ILE A 114 16.88 3.19 -15.74
CA ILE A 114 18.24 2.80 -16.11
C ILE A 114 18.16 1.68 -17.14
N ALA A 115 18.78 1.85 -18.28
CA ALA A 115 18.80 0.86 -19.35
C ALA A 115 17.41 0.30 -19.68
N HIS A 116 16.42 1.18 -19.77
CA HIS A 116 14.99 0.86 -20.04
C HIS A 116 14.25 0.12 -18.92
N ILE A 117 14.87 -0.05 -17.75
CA ILE A 117 14.29 -0.70 -16.58
C ILE A 117 14.03 0.34 -15.48
N ASP A 118 12.85 0.28 -14.86
CA ASP A 118 12.51 1.09 -13.70
C ASP A 118 13.22 0.55 -12.47
N SER A 119 14.11 1.34 -11.87
CA SER A 119 14.76 0.97 -10.61
C SER A 119 13.83 1.24 -9.45
N LEU A 120 13.30 0.19 -8.86
CA LEU A 120 12.37 0.27 -7.70
C LEU A 120 13.09 0.22 -6.35
N LEU A 121 14.42 0.28 -6.32
CA LEU A 121 15.22 0.12 -5.10
C LEU A 121 14.86 1.14 -4.01
N ILE A 122 14.77 2.42 -4.37
CA ILE A 122 14.40 3.48 -3.44
C ILE A 122 12.97 3.28 -2.94
N SER A 123 12.08 2.85 -3.83
CA SER A 123 10.68 2.61 -3.51
C SER A 123 10.48 1.45 -2.55
N ILE A 124 11.23 0.36 -2.70
CA ILE A 124 11.23 -0.75 -1.74
C ILE A 124 11.73 -0.27 -0.38
N GLY A 125 12.84 0.47 -0.31
CA GLY A 125 13.37 1.03 0.94
C GLY A 125 12.38 1.97 1.63
N LEU A 126 11.67 2.80 0.86
CA LEU A 126 10.64 3.69 1.38
C LEU A 126 9.44 2.91 1.92
N ILE A 127 8.96 1.90 1.19
CA ILE A 127 7.86 1.04 1.64
C ILE A 127 8.27 0.28 2.90
N ASN A 128 9.49 -0.27 2.94
CA ASN A 128 10.01 -0.93 4.13
C ASN A 128 10.04 0.02 5.35
N THR A 129 10.49 1.25 5.16
CA THR A 129 10.45 2.28 6.21
C THR A 129 9.02 2.57 6.68
N LEU A 130 8.05 2.62 5.75
CA LEU A 130 6.65 2.81 6.09
C LEU A 130 6.11 1.61 6.90
N LEU A 131 6.43 0.38 6.53
CA LEU A 131 6.03 -0.84 7.23
C LEU A 131 6.60 -0.88 8.65
N ILE A 132 7.87 -0.51 8.83
CA ILE A 132 8.49 -0.37 10.16
C ILE A 132 7.74 0.68 10.99
N GLN A 133 7.42 1.84 10.42
CA GLN A 133 6.67 2.88 11.13
C GLN A 133 5.25 2.43 11.50
N VAL A 134 4.60 1.60 10.69
CA VAL A 134 3.30 0.99 11.02
C VAL A 134 3.46 0.04 12.22
N ALA A 135 4.45 -0.85 12.19
CA ALA A 135 4.71 -1.77 13.29
C ALA A 135 5.05 -1.03 14.61
N GLU A 136 5.89 0.01 14.55
CA GLU A 136 6.20 0.85 15.72
C GLU A 136 4.97 1.53 16.30
N GLN A 137 4.08 2.06 15.46
CA GLN A 137 2.86 2.74 15.93
C GLN A 137 1.82 1.78 16.50
N LEU A 138 1.77 0.54 16.01
CA LEU A 138 0.94 -0.53 16.59
C LEU A 138 1.49 -1.01 17.95
N GLY A 139 2.81 -0.91 18.15
CA GLY A 139 3.48 -1.24 19.40
C GLY A 139 3.17 -2.66 19.90
N PRO A 140 2.70 -2.83 21.15
CA PRO A 140 2.41 -4.17 21.72
C PRO A 140 1.40 -5.00 20.92
N LYS A 141 0.51 -4.36 20.15
CA LYS A 141 -0.45 -5.09 19.29
C LYS A 141 0.27 -5.79 18.13
N ALA A 142 1.29 -5.13 17.56
CA ALA A 142 2.10 -5.75 16.51
C ALA A 142 2.86 -6.96 17.03
N LEU A 143 3.49 -6.84 18.21
CA LEU A 143 4.24 -7.93 18.83
C LEU A 143 3.35 -9.14 19.09
N LYS A 144 2.19 -8.94 19.72
CA LYS A 144 1.23 -10.01 19.97
C LYS A 144 0.82 -10.73 18.68
N ARG A 145 0.58 -9.96 17.61
CA ARG A 145 0.19 -10.54 16.32
C ARG A 145 1.31 -11.36 15.68
N LEU A 146 2.55 -10.86 15.77
CA LEU A 146 3.72 -11.62 15.30
C LEU A 146 3.92 -12.92 16.07
N GLU A 147 3.76 -12.92 17.39
CA GLU A 147 3.83 -14.15 18.21
C GLU A 147 2.76 -15.18 17.81
N GLU A 148 1.55 -14.72 17.46
CA GLU A 148 0.48 -15.59 16.95
C GLU A 148 0.86 -16.20 15.59
N LEU A 149 1.44 -15.40 14.70
CA LEU A 149 1.90 -15.85 13.38
C LEU A 149 3.07 -16.83 13.49
N GLU A 150 4.05 -16.55 14.33
CA GLU A 150 5.20 -17.45 14.54
C GLU A 150 4.78 -18.81 15.10
N ARG A 151 3.83 -18.84 16.02
CA ARG A 151 3.24 -20.11 16.48
C ARG A 151 2.60 -20.89 15.34
N ASN A 152 1.77 -20.21 14.52
CA ASN A 152 1.14 -20.85 13.38
C ASN A 152 2.16 -21.35 12.34
N TRP A 153 3.23 -20.62 12.09
CA TRP A 153 4.30 -21.05 11.17
C TRP A 153 5.07 -22.25 11.71
N THR A 154 5.31 -22.31 13.02
CA THR A 154 5.94 -23.46 13.68
C THR A 154 5.04 -24.68 13.60
N ASP A 155 3.76 -24.55 13.96
CA ASP A 155 2.79 -25.64 13.94
C ASP A 155 2.57 -26.20 12.53
N SER A 156 2.67 -25.33 11.51
CA SER A 156 2.52 -25.68 10.09
C SER A 156 3.83 -26.06 9.39
N SER A 157 4.96 -26.11 10.12
CA SER A 157 6.31 -26.41 9.57
C SER A 157 6.66 -25.53 8.35
N VAL A 158 6.34 -24.25 8.41
CA VAL A 158 6.61 -23.31 7.31
C VAL A 158 8.11 -23.05 7.13
N TYR A 159 8.86 -23.11 8.23
CA TYR A 159 10.31 -22.91 8.25
C TYR A 159 11.04 -24.19 8.68
N CYS A 160 12.29 -24.35 8.19
CA CYS A 160 13.17 -25.48 8.57
C CYS A 160 13.79 -25.28 9.93
#